data_64933a86a6f58b53881ac5a314e34718
#
_entry.id   64933a86a6f58b53881ac5a314e34718
#
_cell.length_a   1.000
_cell.length_b   1.000
_cell.length_c   1.000
_cell.angle_alpha   90.00
_cell.angle_beta   90.00
_cell.angle_gamma   90.00
#
_symmetry.space_group_name_H-M   'P 1'
#
loop_
_entity.id
_entity.type
_entity.pdbx_description
1 polymer ?
#
loop_
_entity_poly.entity_id
_entity_poly.type
_entity_poly.pdbx_seq_one_letter_code
_entity_poly.pdbx_strand_id
1 'polypeptide(L)'
;MKNSDAFLYKNLTAYDQILFVRAFQTALEHFGKESCWCLTKMNNAGFKGFTTSKKTKLMYKGHDARPLILNMTGRNYSEEKPIIVKRSECKSQFCLNPSHYYWGTRKDVAYENAKVSEKSINIDLITKLRNENQSGVSSRKLSKHYRLPYHSVRRICSGETYENVEDKEDQYNE
;
A
#
# COMPACT_ATOMS: atom_id res chain seq x y z
N MET A 1 -3.61 -0.10 21.30
CA MET A 1 -3.06 1.16 20.73
C MET A 1 -4.22 2.12 20.66
N LYS A 2 -4.17 3.22 21.37
CA LYS A 2 -5.27 4.20 21.47
C LYS A 2 -5.42 4.91 20.13
N ASN A 3 -6.68 5.12 19.72
CA ASN A 3 -7.18 5.79 18.51
C ASN A 3 -6.61 7.21 18.27
N SER A 4 -5.30 7.34 18.11
CA SER A 4 -4.64 8.64 17.96
C SER A 4 -4.79 9.25 16.57
N ASP A 5 -5.14 8.47 15.57
CA ASP A 5 -4.96 8.91 14.18
C ASP A 5 -6.22 9.55 13.54
N ALA A 6 -7.43 9.19 14.01
CA ALA A 6 -8.64 9.98 13.70
C ALA A 6 -8.62 11.38 14.34
N PHE A 7 -7.70 11.57 15.28
CA PHE A 7 -7.53 12.75 16.11
C PHE A 7 -6.81 13.91 15.41
N LEU A 8 -6.06 13.64 14.35
CA LEU A 8 -5.05 14.55 13.85
C LEU A 8 -5.61 15.74 13.07
N TYR A 9 -6.69 15.53 12.29
CA TYR A 9 -7.30 16.65 11.56
C TYR A 9 -8.00 17.66 12.50
N LYS A 10 -8.60 17.15 13.59
CA LYS A 10 -9.26 18.00 14.59
C LYS A 10 -8.30 18.87 15.40
N ASN A 11 -7.03 18.50 15.45
CA ASN A 11 -6.00 19.24 16.21
C ASN A 11 -5.28 20.31 15.38
N LEU A 12 -5.56 20.38 14.07
CA LEU A 12 -5.11 21.50 13.27
C LEU A 12 -6.04 22.69 13.51
N THR A 13 -5.47 23.92 13.54
CA THR A 13 -6.30 25.11 13.55
C THR A 13 -7.15 25.17 12.27
N ALA A 14 -8.28 25.88 12.30
CA ALA A 14 -9.10 26.06 11.10
C ALA A 14 -8.30 26.67 9.93
N TYR A 15 -7.38 27.58 10.25
CA TYR A 15 -6.48 28.17 9.27
C TYR A 15 -5.55 27.12 8.64
N ASP A 16 -4.95 26.24 9.44
CA ASP A 16 -4.09 25.18 8.96
C ASP A 16 -4.84 24.17 8.10
N GLN A 17 -6.10 23.89 8.44
CA GLN A 17 -6.97 23.03 7.64
C GLN A 17 -7.21 23.62 6.25
N ILE A 18 -7.51 24.92 6.18
CA ILE A 18 -7.71 25.64 4.90
C ILE A 18 -6.42 25.60 4.07
N LEU A 19 -5.28 25.88 4.68
CA LEU A 19 -3.99 25.86 3.97
C LEU A 19 -3.67 24.44 3.45
N PHE A 20 -3.97 23.42 4.24
CA PHE A 20 -3.76 22.04 3.84
C PHE A 20 -4.65 21.65 2.65
N VAL A 21 -5.94 22.01 2.70
CA VAL A 21 -6.88 21.77 1.59
C VAL A 21 -6.42 22.44 0.31
N ARG A 22 -6.04 23.72 0.38
CA ARG A 22 -5.53 24.46 -0.79
C ARG A 22 -4.27 23.83 -1.37
N ALA A 23 -3.30 23.50 -0.51
CA ALA A 23 -2.08 22.81 -0.93
C ALA A 23 -2.39 21.50 -1.65
N PHE A 24 -3.35 20.73 -1.11
CA PHE A 24 -3.78 19.48 -1.69
C PHE A 24 -4.46 19.66 -3.06
N GLN A 25 -5.38 20.62 -3.19
CA GLN A 25 -6.05 20.92 -4.45
C GLN A 25 -5.04 21.36 -5.53
N THR A 26 -4.13 22.27 -5.19
CA THR A 26 -3.09 22.71 -6.11
C THR A 26 -2.14 21.55 -6.50
N ALA A 27 -1.85 20.65 -5.58
CA ALA A 27 -1.05 19.47 -5.90
C ALA A 27 -1.77 18.53 -6.87
N LEU A 28 -3.08 18.35 -6.70
CA LEU A 28 -3.90 17.53 -7.60
C LEU A 28 -3.92 18.14 -9.02
N GLU A 29 -4.06 19.44 -9.12
CA GLU A 29 -4.05 20.17 -10.40
C GLU A 29 -2.67 20.10 -11.09
N HIS A 30 -1.59 20.27 -10.31
CA HIS A 30 -0.22 20.34 -10.85
C HIS A 30 0.39 18.99 -11.23
N PHE A 31 0.14 17.96 -10.41
CA PHE A 31 0.79 16.65 -10.56
C PHE A 31 -0.13 15.57 -11.09
N GLY A 32 -1.44 15.83 -11.11
CA GLY A 32 -2.43 14.83 -11.50
C GLY A 32 -2.62 13.69 -10.49
N LYS A 33 -3.60 12.84 -10.77
CA LYS A 33 -4.04 11.77 -9.87
C LYS A 33 -3.05 10.60 -9.77
N GLU A 34 -2.36 10.27 -10.86
CA GLU A 34 -1.56 9.04 -10.99
C GLU A 34 -0.08 9.24 -10.61
N SER A 35 0.41 10.48 -10.58
CA SER A 35 1.81 10.73 -10.31
C SER A 35 2.14 10.74 -8.80
N CYS A 36 3.38 10.39 -8.45
CA CYS A 36 3.87 10.57 -7.08
C CYS A 36 4.07 12.04 -6.74
N TRP A 37 3.42 12.50 -5.67
CA TRP A 37 3.61 13.85 -5.13
C TRP A 37 4.74 13.82 -4.10
N CYS A 38 5.96 13.91 -4.59
CA CYS A 38 7.15 13.86 -3.73
C CYS A 38 7.33 15.18 -2.97
N LEU A 39 7.80 15.10 -1.73
CA LEU A 39 8.05 16.26 -0.87
C LEU A 39 8.91 17.32 -1.54
N THR A 40 9.96 16.93 -2.26
CA THR A 40 10.84 17.84 -2.97
C THR A 40 10.10 18.64 -4.04
N LYS A 41 9.25 17.97 -4.82
CA LYS A 41 8.42 18.62 -5.84
C LYS A 41 7.41 19.57 -5.20
N MET A 42 6.80 19.13 -4.09
CA MET A 42 5.82 19.91 -3.34
C MET A 42 6.46 21.19 -2.77
N ASN A 43 7.63 21.08 -2.13
CA ASN A 43 8.35 22.25 -1.59
C ASN A 43 8.76 23.24 -2.69
N ASN A 44 9.24 22.76 -3.83
CA ASN A 44 9.59 23.60 -4.97
C ASN A 44 8.37 24.29 -5.59
N ALA A 45 7.18 23.70 -5.48
CA ALA A 45 5.92 24.29 -5.89
C ALA A 45 5.29 25.22 -4.82
N GLY A 46 6.01 25.52 -3.73
CA GLY A 46 5.58 26.47 -2.70
C GLY A 46 4.72 25.88 -1.58
N PHE A 47 4.57 24.56 -1.49
CA PHE A 47 3.82 23.88 -0.42
C PHE A 47 4.63 23.82 0.86
N LYS A 48 4.43 24.79 1.74
CA LYS A 48 5.11 24.86 3.02
C LYS A 48 4.42 24.00 4.09
N GLY A 49 5.17 23.58 5.10
CA GLY A 49 4.65 22.85 6.26
C GLY A 49 4.84 21.35 6.25
N PHE A 50 5.23 20.77 5.11
CA PHE A 50 5.58 19.36 5.03
C PHE A 50 7.05 19.14 5.38
N THR A 51 7.33 18.17 6.22
CA THR A 51 8.67 17.76 6.63
C THR A 51 8.78 16.24 6.66
N THR A 52 10.00 15.72 6.75
CA THR A 52 10.25 14.30 7.00
C THR A 52 10.73 14.10 8.41
N SER A 53 10.23 13.10 9.12
CA SER A 53 10.84 12.67 10.37
C SER A 53 12.10 11.83 10.08
N LYS A 54 13.03 11.75 11.04
CA LYS A 54 14.26 10.94 10.95
C LYS A 54 14.02 9.44 10.68
N LYS A 55 12.77 8.97 10.76
CA LYS A 55 12.36 7.56 10.60
C LYS A 55 11.31 7.34 9.51
N THR A 56 11.44 8.00 8.36
CA THR A 56 10.63 7.65 7.20
C THR A 56 9.15 8.08 7.22
N LYS A 57 8.72 8.96 8.11
CA LYS A 57 7.34 9.46 8.11
C LYS A 57 7.27 10.83 7.46
N LEU A 58 6.29 11.00 6.60
CA LEU A 58 5.91 12.30 6.06
C LEU A 58 5.06 13.02 7.10
N MET A 59 5.51 14.20 7.50
CA MET A 59 4.90 14.98 8.55
C MET A 59 4.34 16.30 8.01
N TYR A 60 3.21 16.71 8.53
CA TYR A 60 2.67 18.06 8.36
C TYR A 60 2.51 18.69 9.74
N LYS A 61 3.24 19.78 10.01
CA LYS A 61 3.24 20.47 11.31
C LYS A 61 3.37 19.52 12.51
N GLY A 62 4.27 18.55 12.43
CA GLY A 62 4.52 17.60 13.51
C GLY A 62 3.62 16.35 13.55
N HIS A 63 2.61 16.27 12.66
CA HIS A 63 1.69 15.13 12.58
C HIS A 63 1.93 14.30 11.33
N ASP A 64 1.65 13.00 11.36
CA ASP A 64 1.69 12.15 10.16
C ASP A 64 0.67 12.68 9.14
N ALA A 65 1.16 13.05 7.95
CA ALA A 65 0.33 13.66 6.91
C ALA A 65 -0.61 12.67 6.21
N ARG A 66 -0.28 11.37 6.21
CA ARG A 66 -1.04 10.35 5.46
C ARG A 66 -2.47 10.13 5.97
N PRO A 67 -2.71 9.98 7.29
CA PRO A 67 -4.07 9.93 7.82
C PRO A 67 -4.90 11.16 7.46
N LEU A 68 -4.28 12.35 7.52
CA LEU A 68 -4.93 13.61 7.17
C LEU A 68 -5.44 13.57 5.72
N ILE A 69 -4.55 13.17 4.81
CA ILE A 69 -4.85 13.10 3.37
C ILE A 69 -5.96 12.09 3.09
N LEU A 70 -5.91 10.89 3.70
CA LEU A 70 -6.93 9.86 3.50
C LEU A 70 -8.30 10.32 4.01
N ASN A 71 -8.36 10.92 5.19
CA ASN A 71 -9.61 11.42 5.75
C ASN A 71 -10.21 12.54 4.88
N MET A 72 -9.39 13.45 4.33
CA MET A 72 -9.86 14.51 3.44
C MET A 72 -10.44 13.98 2.12
N THR A 73 -9.98 12.83 1.67
CA THR A 73 -10.51 12.18 0.46
C THR A 73 -11.71 11.28 0.72
N GLY A 74 -12.31 11.37 1.91
CA GLY A 74 -13.46 10.56 2.31
C GLY A 74 -13.13 9.10 2.63
N ARG A 75 -11.84 8.75 2.69
CA ARG A 75 -11.38 7.42 3.08
C ARG A 75 -11.15 7.39 4.58
N ASN A 76 -12.23 7.14 5.32
CA ASN A 76 -12.20 7.17 6.77
C ASN A 76 -11.53 5.92 7.35
N TYR A 77 -10.94 6.12 8.53
CA TYR A 77 -10.43 5.05 9.38
C TYR A 77 -11.54 4.05 9.73
N SER A 78 -11.19 2.77 9.78
CA SER A 78 -12.04 1.69 10.27
C SER A 78 -11.24 0.84 11.26
N GLU A 79 -11.89 0.33 12.31
CA GLU A 79 -11.25 -0.58 13.27
C GLU A 79 -10.81 -1.90 12.61
N GLU A 80 -11.51 -2.33 11.57
CA GLU A 80 -11.17 -3.51 10.77
C GLU A 80 -9.93 -3.28 9.91
N LYS A 81 -9.69 -2.03 9.50
CA LYS A 81 -8.58 -1.63 8.64
C LYS A 81 -7.76 -0.50 9.27
N PRO A 82 -7.03 -0.77 10.35
CA PRO A 82 -6.39 0.27 11.16
C PRO A 82 -5.03 0.75 10.64
N ILE A 83 -4.54 0.23 9.54
CA ILE A 83 -3.18 0.47 9.05
C ILE A 83 -3.23 1.21 7.71
N ILE A 84 -2.36 2.23 7.56
CA ILE A 84 -2.17 2.87 6.26
C ILE A 84 -1.23 2.03 5.42
N VAL A 85 -1.75 1.54 4.32
CA VAL A 85 -1.02 0.73 3.35
C VAL A 85 -0.60 1.60 2.18
N LYS A 86 0.67 1.51 1.80
CA LYS A 86 1.21 2.14 0.61
C LYS A 86 1.13 1.17 -0.56
N ARG A 87 0.60 1.61 -1.69
CA ARG A 87 0.54 0.80 -2.91
C ARG A 87 1.94 0.53 -3.47
N SER A 88 2.13 -0.64 -4.01
CA SER A 88 3.40 -1.10 -4.59
C SER A 88 3.88 -0.23 -5.76
N GLU A 89 2.96 0.32 -6.54
CA GLU A 89 3.26 1.19 -7.67
C GLU A 89 3.89 2.53 -7.23
N CYS A 90 3.69 2.91 -5.97
CA CYS A 90 4.24 4.14 -5.42
C CYS A 90 5.73 4.00 -5.09
N LYS A 91 6.59 4.50 -5.96
CA LYS A 91 8.06 4.46 -5.81
C LYS A 91 8.60 5.47 -4.80
N SER A 92 7.85 6.53 -4.49
CA SER A 92 8.31 7.57 -3.57
C SER A 92 8.09 7.18 -2.12
N GLN A 93 9.13 7.29 -1.31
CA GLN A 93 9.04 7.05 0.14
C GLN A 93 8.15 8.08 0.86
N PHE A 94 8.15 9.30 0.36
CA PHE A 94 7.43 10.44 0.93
C PHE A 94 6.38 10.98 -0.03
N CYS A 95 5.58 10.08 -0.59
CA CYS A 95 4.49 10.47 -1.46
C CYS A 95 3.32 11.04 -0.65
N LEU A 96 2.71 12.09 -1.15
CA LEU A 96 1.51 12.72 -0.58
C LEU A 96 0.25 12.39 -1.39
N ASN A 97 0.37 11.70 -2.51
CA ASN A 97 -0.77 11.37 -3.34
C ASN A 97 -1.70 10.37 -2.62
N PRO A 98 -2.97 10.75 -2.36
CA PRO A 98 -3.90 9.88 -1.66
C PRO A 98 -4.24 8.60 -2.43
N SER A 99 -4.17 8.61 -3.77
CA SER A 99 -4.43 7.41 -4.56
C SER A 99 -3.38 6.32 -4.34
N HIS A 100 -2.21 6.69 -3.79
CA HIS A 100 -1.12 5.76 -3.49
C HIS A 100 -1.20 5.15 -2.08
N TYR A 101 -2.24 5.44 -1.32
CA TYR A 101 -2.47 4.89 0.02
C TYR A 101 -3.91 4.46 0.20
N TYR A 102 -4.12 3.54 1.13
CA TYR A 102 -5.45 3.15 1.61
C TYR A 102 -5.39 2.62 3.05
N TRP A 103 -6.52 2.57 3.71
CA TRP A 103 -6.66 1.89 4.99
C TRP A 103 -6.77 0.39 4.76
N GLY A 104 -5.96 -0.38 5.46
CA GLY A 104 -5.88 -1.82 5.31
C GLY A 104 -5.43 -2.54 6.57
N THR A 105 -5.11 -3.80 6.41
CA THR A 105 -4.66 -4.73 7.44
C THR A 105 -3.17 -5.03 7.30
N ARG A 106 -2.61 -5.81 8.23
CA ARG A 106 -1.25 -6.34 8.10
C ARG A 106 -1.09 -7.27 6.88
N LYS A 107 -2.17 -7.97 6.49
CA LYS A 107 -2.17 -8.81 5.29
C LYS A 107 -1.98 -7.95 4.03
N ASP A 108 -2.67 -6.82 3.95
CA ASP A 108 -2.55 -5.89 2.82
C ASP A 108 -1.14 -5.29 2.72
N VAL A 109 -0.51 -4.94 3.86
CA VAL A 109 0.89 -4.49 3.88
C VAL A 109 1.83 -5.57 3.35
N ALA A 110 1.64 -6.82 3.79
CA ALA A 110 2.45 -7.95 3.32
C ALA A 110 2.27 -8.19 1.82
N TYR A 111 1.04 -8.08 1.32
CA TYR A 111 0.71 -8.20 -0.09
C TYR A 111 1.38 -7.13 -0.95
N GLU A 112 1.27 -5.85 -0.56
CA GLU A 112 1.91 -4.75 -1.30
C GLU A 112 3.45 -4.84 -1.26
N ASN A 113 4.02 -5.25 -0.13
CA ASN A 113 5.47 -5.49 -0.03
C ASN A 113 5.93 -6.68 -0.90
N ALA A 114 5.11 -7.71 -1.00
CA ALA A 114 5.41 -8.85 -1.86
C ALA A 114 5.48 -8.45 -3.33
N LYS A 115 4.63 -7.54 -3.80
CA LYS A 115 4.68 -7.02 -5.18
C LYS A 115 5.97 -6.25 -5.49
N VAL A 116 6.57 -5.58 -4.50
CA VAL A 116 7.79 -4.76 -4.69
C VAL A 116 9.06 -5.60 -4.61
N SER A 117 9.02 -6.71 -3.89
CA SER A 117 10.21 -7.55 -3.68
C SER A 117 10.55 -8.32 -4.96
N GLU A 118 11.76 -8.13 -5.49
CA GLU A 118 12.28 -8.98 -6.57
C GLU A 118 12.36 -10.47 -6.18
N LYS A 119 12.37 -10.74 -4.87
CA LYS A 119 12.29 -12.09 -4.29
C LYS A 119 10.84 -12.52 -4.07
N SER A 120 9.84 -11.66 -4.33
CA SER A 120 8.44 -12.03 -4.20
C SER A 120 8.11 -13.04 -5.28
N ILE A 121 7.49 -14.09 -4.84
CA ILE A 121 6.90 -15.07 -5.75
C ILE A 121 5.82 -14.32 -6.52
N ASN A 122 5.97 -14.19 -7.83
CA ASN A 122 5.02 -13.53 -8.72
C ASN A 122 3.66 -14.21 -8.61
N ILE A 123 2.57 -13.45 -8.75
CA ILE A 123 1.19 -13.97 -8.76
C ILE A 123 1.05 -15.08 -9.81
N ASP A 124 1.63 -14.90 -10.99
CA ASP A 124 1.63 -15.92 -12.05
C ASP A 124 2.32 -17.21 -11.61
N LEU A 125 3.40 -17.11 -10.82
CA LEU A 125 4.08 -18.28 -10.28
C LEU A 125 3.27 -18.95 -9.17
N ILE A 126 2.51 -18.18 -8.37
CA ILE A 126 1.61 -18.72 -7.34
C ILE A 126 0.51 -19.56 -8.01
N THR A 127 -0.16 -18.99 -9.00
CA THR A 127 -1.19 -19.69 -9.78
C THR A 127 -0.62 -20.96 -10.43
N LYS A 128 0.55 -20.86 -11.05
CA LYS A 128 1.23 -22.00 -11.66
C LYS A 128 1.57 -23.10 -10.67
N LEU A 129 2.10 -22.75 -9.48
CA LEU A 129 2.38 -23.71 -8.41
C LEU A 129 1.13 -24.43 -7.92
N ARG A 130 0.01 -23.71 -7.80
CA ARG A 130 -1.27 -24.31 -7.40
C ARG A 130 -1.81 -25.25 -8.45
N ASN A 131 -1.85 -24.84 -9.70
CA ASN A 131 -2.34 -25.64 -10.82
C ASN A 131 -1.50 -26.94 -11.00
N GLU A 132 -0.17 -26.84 -10.96
CA GLU A 132 0.69 -27.99 -11.02
C GLU A 132 0.54 -28.92 -9.80
N ASN A 133 0.28 -28.37 -8.61
CA ASN A 133 0.01 -29.19 -7.43
C ASN A 133 -1.35 -29.90 -7.52
N GLN A 134 -2.39 -29.21 -8.00
CA GLN A 134 -3.71 -29.79 -8.25
C GLN A 134 -3.66 -30.90 -9.33
N SER A 135 -2.79 -30.76 -10.34
CA SER A 135 -2.54 -31.79 -11.34
C SER A 135 -1.70 -32.98 -10.81
N GLY A 136 -1.40 -33.01 -9.51
CA GLY A 136 -0.75 -34.14 -8.84
C GLY A 136 0.77 -34.04 -8.67
N VAL A 137 1.39 -32.89 -9.03
CA VAL A 137 2.81 -32.66 -8.79
C VAL A 137 3.04 -32.31 -7.33
N SER A 138 3.82 -33.11 -6.61
CA SER A 138 4.05 -32.88 -5.18
C SER A 138 4.80 -31.56 -4.91
N SER A 139 4.46 -30.87 -3.81
CA SER A 139 5.12 -29.63 -3.38
C SER A 139 6.65 -29.76 -3.25
N ARG A 140 7.15 -30.98 -2.98
CA ARG A 140 8.60 -31.27 -2.92
C ARG A 140 9.25 -31.22 -4.30
N LYS A 141 8.58 -31.73 -5.34
CA LYS A 141 9.05 -31.63 -6.74
C LYS A 141 9.02 -30.20 -7.21
N LEU A 142 7.92 -29.46 -6.94
CA LEU A 142 7.78 -28.04 -7.25
C LEU A 142 8.85 -27.19 -6.59
N SER A 143 9.13 -27.42 -5.31
CA SER A 143 10.21 -26.75 -4.56
C SER A 143 11.58 -26.89 -5.26
N LYS A 144 11.92 -28.08 -5.73
CA LYS A 144 13.17 -28.35 -6.44
C LYS A 144 13.16 -27.70 -7.83
N HIS A 145 12.06 -27.82 -8.56
CA HIS A 145 11.93 -27.30 -9.93
C HIS A 145 12.05 -25.78 -9.97
N TYR A 146 11.30 -25.10 -9.08
CA TYR A 146 11.27 -23.61 -9.01
C TYR A 146 12.36 -23.03 -8.10
N ARG A 147 13.23 -23.86 -7.50
CA ARG A 147 14.29 -23.47 -6.56
C ARG A 147 13.76 -22.60 -5.40
N LEU A 148 12.59 -22.93 -4.90
CA LEU A 148 11.93 -22.24 -3.81
C LEU A 148 12.01 -23.08 -2.51
N PRO A 149 12.00 -22.44 -1.31
CA PRO A 149 11.95 -23.17 -0.05
C PRO A 149 10.70 -24.06 0.01
N TYR A 150 10.87 -25.33 0.41
CA TYR A 150 9.79 -26.31 0.48
C TYR A 150 8.59 -25.84 1.32
N HIS A 151 8.86 -25.23 2.49
CA HIS A 151 7.79 -24.72 3.35
C HIS A 151 6.97 -23.61 2.68
N SER A 152 7.61 -22.74 1.89
CA SER A 152 6.91 -21.70 1.14
C SER A 152 6.00 -22.29 0.07
N VAL A 153 6.53 -23.23 -0.72
CA VAL A 153 5.74 -23.91 -1.77
C VAL A 153 4.56 -24.67 -1.17
N ARG A 154 4.78 -25.41 -0.08
CA ARG A 154 3.69 -26.12 0.61
C ARG A 154 2.57 -25.19 1.05
N ARG A 155 2.90 -24.07 1.70
CA ARG A 155 1.92 -23.09 2.18
C ARG A 155 1.18 -22.36 1.04
N ILE A 156 1.84 -22.16 -0.09
CA ILE A 156 1.22 -21.62 -1.31
C ILE A 156 0.21 -22.62 -1.88
N CYS A 157 0.62 -23.87 -2.02
CA CYS A 157 -0.23 -24.93 -2.55
C CYS A 157 -1.42 -25.27 -1.64
N SER A 158 -1.26 -25.14 -0.30
CA SER A 158 -2.35 -25.35 0.65
C SER A 158 -3.29 -24.13 0.81
N GLY A 159 -2.99 -22.99 0.16
CA GLY A 159 -3.77 -21.77 0.31
C GLY A 159 -3.53 -21.01 1.62
N GLU A 160 -2.64 -21.50 2.52
CA GLU A 160 -2.32 -20.80 3.78
C GLU A 160 -1.67 -19.43 3.58
N THR A 161 -1.08 -19.20 2.42
CA THR A 161 -0.51 -17.91 2.02
C THR A 161 -1.04 -17.52 0.66
N TYR A 162 -1.21 -16.20 0.45
CA TYR A 162 -1.77 -15.65 -0.78
C TYR A 162 -3.23 -16.08 -1.04
N GLU A 163 -4.04 -16.17 0.03
CA GLU A 163 -5.47 -16.54 -0.02
C GLU A 163 -6.30 -15.72 -1.02
N ASN A 164 -5.90 -14.48 -1.28
CA ASN A 164 -6.60 -13.54 -2.15
C ASN A 164 -6.15 -13.62 -3.63
N VAL A 165 -5.29 -14.57 -3.97
CA VAL A 165 -4.95 -14.83 -5.38
C VAL A 165 -5.98 -15.83 -5.89
N GLU A 166 -7.01 -15.32 -6.57
CA GLU A 166 -8.00 -16.14 -7.27
C GLU A 166 -7.28 -16.93 -8.37
N ASP A 167 -7.53 -18.22 -8.42
CA ASP A 167 -7.07 -19.07 -9.51
C ASP A 167 -7.80 -18.61 -10.76
N LYS A 168 -7.08 -18.09 -11.75
CA LYS A 168 -7.62 -17.49 -12.98
C LYS A 168 -8.18 -18.55 -13.96
N GLU A 169 -8.89 -19.55 -13.50
CA GLU A 169 -9.46 -20.56 -14.39
C GLU A 169 -10.86 -20.25 -14.93
N ASP A 170 -11.59 -19.26 -14.40
CA ASP A 170 -13.01 -19.07 -14.75
C ASP A 170 -13.29 -17.95 -15.77
N GLN A 171 -12.28 -17.34 -16.42
CA GLN A 171 -12.52 -16.23 -17.35
C GLN A 171 -12.36 -16.57 -18.85
N TYR A 172 -12.18 -17.83 -19.22
CA TYR A 172 -12.04 -18.21 -20.64
C TYR A 172 -13.10 -19.17 -21.18
N ASN A 173 -14.22 -19.39 -20.47
CA ASN A 173 -15.34 -20.19 -20.94
C ASN A 173 -16.65 -19.38 -20.88
N GLU A 174 -16.76 -18.32 -21.66
CA GLU A 174 -18.02 -17.77 -22.18
C GLU A 174 -17.85 -17.34 -23.62
#